data_94067f982672dff3ed665d442da3f542
#
_entry.id   94067f982672dff3ed665d442da3f542
#
_cell.length_a   1.000
_cell.length_b   1.000
_cell.length_c   1.000
_cell.angle_alpha   90.00
_cell.angle_beta   90.00
_cell.angle_gamma   90.00
#
_symmetry.space_group_name_H-M   'P 1'
#
loop_
_entity.id
_entity.type
_entity.pdbx_description
1 polymer ?
#
loop_
_entity_poly.entity_id
_entity_poly.type
_entity_poly.pdbx_seq_one_letter_code
_entity_poly.pdbx_strand_id
1 'polypeptide(L)'
;MKAVIAIIPPDRLLSVKSELANIEVFRLSVMDVQGFNSNTSPTSQAKARESELMLTRRVQLFIGVNDNFLEPTIEAIQRGANDENGNSTIEGKIFVLPLLDCVRIRTGERGPEAI
;
A
#
# COMPACT_ATOMS: atom_id res chain seq x y z
N MET A 1 -0.27 -0.92 -17.75
CA MET A 1 -0.42 -1.69 -16.49
C MET A 1 0.60 -1.22 -15.45
N LYS A 2 0.16 -1.07 -14.22
CA LYS A 2 1.02 -0.64 -13.12
C LYS A 2 0.82 -1.56 -11.91
N ALA A 3 1.89 -1.75 -11.14
CA ALA A 3 1.80 -2.33 -9.81
C ALA A 3 1.77 -1.19 -8.80
N VAL A 4 0.76 -1.19 -7.95
CA VAL A 4 0.65 -0.26 -6.84
C VAL A 4 0.95 -1.04 -5.57
N ILE A 5 1.99 -0.65 -4.87
CA ILE A 5 2.39 -1.26 -3.61
C ILE A 5 2.18 -0.19 -2.53
N ALA A 6 1.28 -0.45 -1.60
CA ALA A 6 0.98 0.48 -0.51
C ALA A 6 1.37 -0.14 0.82
N ILE A 7 2.06 0.63 1.65
CA ILE A 7 2.41 0.22 3.01
C ILE A 7 1.62 1.10 3.96
N ILE A 8 0.73 0.49 4.72
CA ILE A 8 -0.22 1.18 5.60
C ILE A 8 -0.22 0.57 7.01
N PRO A 9 -0.67 1.31 8.02
CA PRO A 9 -0.91 0.73 9.33
C PRO A 9 -2.00 -0.34 9.27
N PRO A 10 -1.91 -1.40 10.09
CA PRO A 10 -2.91 -2.48 10.07
C PRO A 10 -4.34 -2.03 10.36
N ASP A 11 -4.53 -1.02 11.20
CA ASP A 11 -5.85 -0.51 11.58
C ASP A 11 -6.53 0.28 10.46
N ARG A 12 -5.83 0.57 9.38
CA ARG A 12 -6.39 1.26 8.20
C ARG A 12 -6.77 0.32 7.06
N LEU A 13 -6.51 -0.97 7.20
CA LEU A 13 -6.76 -1.93 6.13
C LEU A 13 -8.22 -1.96 5.68
N LEU A 14 -9.15 -2.02 6.63
CA LEU A 14 -10.57 -2.10 6.31
C LEU A 14 -11.07 -0.84 5.60
N SER A 15 -10.64 0.33 6.04
CA SER A 15 -11.05 1.59 5.43
C SER A 15 -10.46 1.75 4.03
N VAL A 16 -9.22 1.34 3.81
CA VAL A 16 -8.60 1.32 2.47
C VAL A 16 -9.32 0.33 1.55
N LYS A 17 -9.61 -0.87 2.02
CA LYS A 17 -10.39 -1.84 1.24
C LYS A 17 -11.76 -1.32 0.85
N SER A 18 -12.43 -0.62 1.76
CA SER A 18 -13.73 -0.02 1.48
C SER A 18 -13.65 1.04 0.39
N GLU A 19 -12.65 1.92 0.45
CA GLU A 19 -12.43 2.94 -0.58
C GLU A 19 -12.09 2.34 -1.94
N LEU A 20 -11.27 1.29 -1.95
CA LEU A 20 -10.94 0.57 -3.19
C LEU A 20 -12.17 -0.12 -3.79
N ALA A 21 -13.03 -0.71 -2.95
CA ALA A 21 -14.26 -1.33 -3.41
C ALA A 21 -15.20 -0.32 -4.06
N ASN A 22 -15.24 0.91 -3.56
CA ASN A 22 -16.07 1.98 -4.13
C ASN A 22 -15.68 2.35 -5.57
N ILE A 23 -14.45 2.09 -5.97
CA ILE A 23 -13.96 2.28 -7.34
C ILE A 23 -13.82 0.95 -8.09
N GLU A 24 -14.44 -0.10 -7.58
CA GLU A 24 -14.46 -1.44 -8.20
C GLU A 24 -13.09 -2.12 -8.30
N VAL A 25 -12.16 -1.78 -7.42
CA VAL A 25 -10.87 -2.46 -7.28
C VAL A 25 -10.98 -3.47 -6.16
N PHE A 26 -11.19 -4.73 -6.53
CA PHE A 26 -11.43 -5.83 -5.58
C PHE A 26 -10.27 -6.81 -5.48
N ARG A 27 -9.39 -6.84 -6.48
CA ARG A 27 -8.32 -7.83 -6.56
C ARG A 27 -7.02 -7.24 -6.04
N LEU A 28 -6.69 -7.61 -4.82
CA LEU A 28 -5.48 -7.17 -4.17
C LEU A 28 -4.94 -8.27 -3.27
N SER A 29 -3.64 -8.27 -3.08
CA SER A 29 -2.99 -9.15 -2.12
C SER A 29 -2.59 -8.35 -0.89
N VAL A 30 -2.66 -9.00 0.26
CA VAL A 30 -2.32 -8.38 1.55
C VAL A 30 -1.23 -9.20 2.20
N MET A 31 -0.16 -8.55 2.63
CA MET A 31 0.92 -9.19 3.38
C MET A 31 1.18 -8.44 4.67
N ASP A 32 1.43 -9.20 5.73
CA ASP A 32 1.97 -8.63 6.97
C ASP A 32 3.46 -8.35 6.78
N VAL A 33 3.87 -7.14 7.08
CA VAL A 33 5.26 -6.72 7.01
C VAL A 33 5.66 -6.01 8.29
N GLN A 34 6.95 -5.93 8.53
CA GLN A 34 7.51 -5.16 9.63
C GLN A 34 8.41 -4.09 9.06
N GLY A 35 8.23 -2.87 9.52
CA GLY A 35 9.00 -1.74 9.07
C GLY A 35 9.82 -1.13 10.18
N PHE A 36 10.97 -0.59 9.79
CA PHE A 36 11.71 0.29 10.67
C PHE A 36 11.15 1.69 10.60
N ASN A 37 10.89 2.27 11.76
CA ASN A 37 10.61 3.69 11.84
C ASN A 37 11.91 4.41 12.22
N SER A 38 12.53 5.07 11.25
CA SER A 38 13.79 5.77 11.42
C SER A 38 13.64 7.23 11.88
N ASN A 39 12.46 7.62 12.33
CA ASN A 39 12.19 9.00 12.79
C ASN A 39 12.80 9.32 14.17
N THR A 40 13.82 8.62 14.54
CA THR A 40 14.58 8.98 15.72
C THR A 40 15.55 10.08 15.39
N SER A 41 15.39 11.20 16.10
CA SER A 41 16.36 12.28 16.12
C SER A 41 17.76 11.70 16.36
N PRO A 42 18.77 12.03 15.53
CA PRO A 42 20.11 11.49 15.70
C PRO A 42 20.83 11.91 16.98
N THR A 43 20.16 12.63 17.87
CA THR A 43 20.75 13.18 19.08
C THR A 43 20.77 12.23 20.29
N SER A 44 20.22 11.02 20.18
CA SER A 44 20.39 10.02 21.23
C SER A 44 20.70 8.65 20.63
N GLN A 45 21.97 8.26 20.70
CA GLN A 45 22.43 6.96 20.24
C GLN A 45 21.73 5.79 20.95
N ALA A 46 21.30 5.99 22.19
CA ALA A 46 20.57 4.96 22.94
C ALA A 46 19.16 4.77 22.41
N LYS A 47 18.46 5.85 22.04
CA LYS A 47 17.13 5.78 21.41
C LYS A 47 17.21 5.27 19.98
N ALA A 48 18.28 5.56 19.26
CA ALA A 48 18.51 5.04 17.92
C ALA A 48 18.69 3.52 17.95
N ARG A 49 19.37 2.97 18.96
CA ARG A 49 19.54 1.53 19.15
C ARG A 49 18.23 0.84 19.53
N GLU A 50 17.43 1.45 20.38
CA GLU A 50 16.11 0.92 20.71
C GLU A 50 15.18 0.91 19.50
N SER A 51 15.20 1.96 18.66
CA SER A 51 14.37 2.01 17.47
C SER A 51 14.85 1.09 16.35
N GLU A 52 16.15 0.78 16.29
CA GLU A 52 16.68 -0.24 15.37
C GLU A 52 16.17 -1.64 15.72
N LEU A 53 15.85 -1.87 16.99
CA LEU A 53 15.31 -3.14 17.48
C LEU A 53 13.78 -3.18 17.47
N MET A 54 13.11 -2.03 17.31
CA MET A 54 11.65 -1.94 17.31
C MET A 54 11.10 -1.96 15.91
N LEU A 55 10.71 -3.17 15.49
CA LEU A 55 9.98 -3.36 14.25
C LEU A 55 8.51 -2.98 14.46
N THR A 56 7.98 -2.15 13.60
CA THR A 56 6.58 -1.76 13.64
C THR A 56 5.80 -2.58 12.63
N ARG A 57 4.68 -3.15 13.07
CA ARG A 57 3.79 -3.90 12.18
C ARG A 57 3.15 -2.97 11.16
N ARG A 58 3.18 -3.41 9.92
CA ARG A 58 2.54 -2.75 8.79
C ARG A 58 1.86 -3.79 7.91
N VAL A 59 1.02 -3.32 7.03
CA VAL A 59 0.39 -4.14 6.01
C VAL A 59 0.83 -3.63 4.66
N GLN A 60 1.25 -4.55 3.80
CA GLN A 60 1.59 -4.23 2.42
C GLN A 60 0.47 -4.73 1.50
N LEU A 61 -0.06 -3.83 0.70
CA LEU A 61 -1.00 -4.15 -0.35
C LEU A 61 -0.26 -4.22 -1.68
N PHE A 62 -0.57 -5.22 -2.47
CA PHE A 62 -0.11 -5.31 -3.85
C PHE A 62 -1.34 -5.30 -4.77
N ILE A 63 -1.41 -4.34 -5.67
CA ILE A 63 -2.56 -4.15 -6.55
C ILE A 63 -2.04 -3.95 -7.97
N GLY A 64 -2.40 -4.85 -8.88
CA GLY A 64 -2.18 -4.65 -10.31
C GLY A 64 -3.36 -3.89 -10.89
N VAL A 65 -3.10 -2.81 -11.61
CA VAL A 65 -4.15 -1.99 -12.22
C VAL A 65 -3.79 -1.63 -13.65
N ASN A 66 -4.81 -1.41 -14.46
CA ASN A 66 -4.62 -0.76 -15.76
C ASN A 66 -4.40 0.74 -15.57
N ASP A 67 -3.79 1.38 -16.55
CA ASP A 67 -3.35 2.77 -16.44
C ASP A 67 -4.49 3.74 -16.10
N ASN A 68 -5.70 3.47 -16.60
CA ASN A 68 -6.88 4.30 -16.32
C ASN A 68 -7.37 4.20 -14.86
N PHE A 69 -6.98 3.15 -14.15
CA PHE A 69 -7.31 2.98 -12.73
C PHE A 69 -6.20 3.43 -11.79
N LEU A 70 -5.05 3.85 -12.31
CA LEU A 70 -3.89 4.17 -11.46
C LEU A 70 -4.18 5.32 -10.50
N GLU A 71 -4.58 6.47 -11.01
CA GLU A 71 -4.85 7.63 -10.15
C GLU A 71 -6.04 7.41 -9.21
N PRO A 72 -7.17 6.85 -9.68
CA PRO A 72 -8.26 6.50 -8.76
C PRO A 72 -7.83 5.56 -7.63
N THR A 73 -6.96 4.60 -7.92
CA THR A 73 -6.44 3.67 -6.91
C THR A 73 -5.59 4.38 -5.88
N ILE A 74 -4.67 5.25 -6.30
CA ILE A 74 -3.84 6.04 -5.40
C ILE A 74 -4.72 6.91 -4.50
N GLU A 75 -5.68 7.61 -5.07
CA GLU A 75 -6.58 8.48 -4.32
C GLU A 75 -7.44 7.70 -3.32
N ALA A 76 -7.92 6.53 -3.69
CA ALA A 76 -8.69 5.67 -2.79
C ALA A 76 -7.86 5.20 -1.59
N ILE A 77 -6.61 4.80 -1.83
CA ILE A 77 -5.69 4.41 -0.75
C ILE A 77 -5.44 5.60 0.19
N GLN A 78 -5.21 6.77 -0.37
CA GLN A 78 -4.99 7.98 0.43
C GLN A 78 -6.20 8.33 1.29
N ARG A 79 -7.42 8.27 0.73
CA ARG A 79 -8.64 8.52 1.51
C ARG A 79 -8.82 7.53 2.64
N GLY A 80 -8.60 6.25 2.36
CA GLY A 80 -8.78 5.19 3.35
C GLY A 80 -7.71 5.18 4.44
N ALA A 81 -6.50 5.62 4.11
CA ALA A 81 -5.38 5.64 5.05
C ALA A 81 -5.37 6.89 5.94
N ASN A 82 -5.93 8.00 5.48
CA ASN A 82 -5.97 9.24 6.23
C ASN A 82 -7.16 9.28 7.20
N ASP A 83 -7.09 10.15 8.21
CA ASP A 83 -8.22 10.38 9.09
C ASP A 83 -9.30 11.24 8.40
N GLU A 84 -10.45 11.38 9.06
CA GLU A 84 -11.60 12.13 8.54
C GLU A 84 -11.29 13.62 8.28
N ASN A 85 -10.26 14.16 8.93
CA ASN A 85 -9.85 15.55 8.81
C ASN A 85 -8.75 15.75 7.76
N GLY A 86 -8.35 14.70 7.07
CA GLY A 86 -7.26 14.74 6.09
C GLY A 86 -5.89 14.88 6.71
N ASN A 87 -5.78 14.79 8.02
CA ASN A 87 -4.52 14.84 8.73
C ASN A 87 -3.87 13.45 8.69
N SER A 88 -2.85 13.32 7.88
CA SER A 88 -2.04 12.14 7.86
C SER A 88 -1.01 12.20 8.99
N THR A 89 -1.34 11.64 10.13
CA THR A 89 -0.34 11.31 11.13
C THR A 89 0.30 9.94 10.82
N ILE A 90 -0.07 9.37 9.70
CA ILE A 90 0.26 8.00 9.36
C ILE A 90 1.38 8.01 8.34
N GLU A 91 2.49 7.44 8.73
CA GLU A 91 3.58 7.17 7.82
C GLU A 91 3.21 5.97 6.97
N GLY A 92 2.88 6.24 5.75
CA GLY A 92 2.66 5.23 4.74
C GLY A 92 3.24 5.71 3.43
N LYS A 93 3.50 4.78 2.55
CA LYS A 93 4.03 5.06 1.21
C LYS A 93 3.29 4.25 0.17
N ILE A 94 3.17 4.83 -0.99
CA ILE A 94 2.65 4.16 -2.18
C ILE A 94 3.77 4.15 -3.21
N PHE A 95 4.13 2.96 -3.66
CA PHE A 95 5.10 2.78 -4.74
C PHE A 95 4.34 2.39 -6.00
N VAL A 96 4.71 2.99 -7.11
CA VAL A 96 4.13 2.67 -8.42
C VAL A 96 5.23 2.16 -9.33
N LEU A 97 5.03 0.97 -9.88
CA LEU A 97 5.99 0.35 -10.79
C LEU A 97 5.30 -0.02 -12.11
N PRO A 98 6.02 0.07 -13.23
CA PRO A 98 5.51 -0.48 -14.47
C PRO A 98 5.35 -2.00 -14.36
N LEU A 99 4.22 -2.53 -14.82
CA LEU A 99 4.04 -3.97 -15.02
C LEU A 99 4.27 -4.27 -16.48
N LEU A 100 5.20 -5.16 -16.75
CA LEU A 100 5.50 -5.58 -18.12
C LEU A 100 4.42 -6.50 -18.66
N ASP A 101 3.87 -7.37 -17.82
CA ASP A 101 2.83 -8.31 -18.22
C ASP A 101 2.04 -8.80 -17.01
N CYS A 102 0.90 -9.37 -17.27
CA CYS A 102 0.05 -10.06 -16.29
C CYS A 102 -0.55 -11.27 -16.99
N VAL A 103 -0.49 -12.42 -16.37
CA VAL A 103 -1.01 -13.67 -16.94
C VAL A 103 -1.97 -14.30 -15.95
N ARG A 104 -3.20 -14.54 -16.36
CA ARG A 104 -4.14 -15.33 -15.56
C ARG A 104 -3.78 -16.80 -15.66
N ILE A 105 -3.53 -17.41 -14.51
CA ILE A 105 -3.09 -18.81 -14.46
C ILE A 105 -4.17 -19.72 -15.05
N ARG A 106 -5.45 -19.50 -14.70
CA ARG A 106 -6.54 -20.38 -15.10
C ARG A 106 -6.82 -20.33 -16.62
N THR A 107 -6.77 -19.13 -17.21
CA THR A 107 -7.21 -18.95 -18.61
C THR A 107 -6.07 -18.74 -19.59
N GLY A 108 -4.89 -18.37 -19.10
CA GLY A 108 -3.77 -17.98 -19.94
C GLY A 108 -3.89 -16.60 -20.58
N GLU A 109 -4.94 -15.84 -20.28
CA GLU A 109 -5.09 -14.44 -20.75
C GLU A 109 -3.91 -13.61 -20.29
N ARG A 110 -3.47 -12.68 -21.14
CA ARG A 110 -2.30 -11.86 -20.88
C ARG A 110 -2.62 -10.38 -21.09
N GLY A 111 -1.82 -9.53 -20.44
CA GLY A 111 -1.89 -8.09 -20.60
C GLY A 111 -3.05 -7.46 -19.82
N PRO A 112 -3.56 -6.30 -20.28
CA PRO A 112 -4.59 -5.55 -19.55
C PRO A 112 -5.87 -6.32 -19.24
N GLU A 113 -6.22 -7.30 -20.07
CA GLU A 113 -7.40 -8.14 -19.87
C GLU A 113 -7.22 -9.15 -18.71
N ALA A 114 -5.99 -9.40 -18.31
CA ALA A 114 -5.67 -10.33 -17.23
C ALA A 114 -5.75 -9.69 -15.84
N ILE A 115 -5.79 -8.39 -15.78
CA ILE A 115 -5.87 -7.67 -14.51
C ILE A 115 -7.23 -7.79 -13.84
#